data_d8252dc3372d86054fb6b99c26adc579
#
_entry.id   d8252dc3372d86054fb6b99c26adc579
#
_cell.length_a   1.000
_cell.length_b   1.000
_cell.length_c   1.000
_cell.angle_alpha   90.00
_cell.angle_beta   90.00
_cell.angle_gamma   90.00
#
_symmetry.space_group_name_H-M   'P 1'
#
loop_
_entity.id
_entity.type
_entity.pdbx_description
1 polymer ?
#
loop_
_entity_poly.entity_id
_entity_poly.type
_entity_poly.pdbx_seq_one_letter_code
_entity_poly.pdbx_strand_id
1 'polypeptide(L)'
;MHYFSINLIFVIILFAAFWTVIGYLVYLLIKALKKYIRSEPVRREKSASARSLGEVLKKHRTECKMTQEFVAEAIGVSRQAVSKWESGASDPSTTNLIALANLYGLTADELLQEMQQE
;
A
#
# COMPACT_ATOMS: atom_id res chain seq x y z
N MET A 1 20.06 -48.15 40.79
CA MET A 1 19.29 -48.23 39.53
C MET A 1 18.21 -47.16 39.38
N HIS A 2 17.43 -46.86 40.42
CA HIS A 2 16.34 -45.87 40.30
C HIS A 2 16.76 -44.44 39.96
N TYR A 3 17.90 -43.95 40.46
CA TYR A 3 18.39 -42.62 40.17
C TYR A 3 18.83 -42.41 38.71
N PHE A 4 19.31 -43.44 38.05
CA PHE A 4 19.71 -43.41 36.66
C PHE A 4 18.48 -43.26 35.74
N SER A 5 17.40 -43.94 36.06
CA SER A 5 16.16 -43.87 35.30
C SER A 5 15.47 -42.49 35.47
N ILE A 6 15.48 -41.91 36.67
CA ILE A 6 14.90 -40.59 36.96
C ILE A 6 15.67 -39.48 36.20
N ASN A 7 17.01 -39.53 36.19
CA ASN A 7 17.81 -38.58 35.45
C ASN A 7 17.58 -38.67 33.93
N LEU A 8 17.43 -39.89 33.41
CA LEU A 8 17.15 -40.08 31.99
C LEU A 8 15.77 -39.52 31.59
N ILE A 9 14.73 -39.75 32.39
CA ILE A 9 13.40 -39.19 32.17
C ILE A 9 13.43 -37.65 32.20
N PHE A 10 14.15 -37.08 33.15
CA PHE A 10 14.30 -35.61 33.26
C PHE A 10 14.98 -35.00 32.04
N VAL A 11 16.06 -35.64 31.55
CA VAL A 11 16.75 -35.20 30.30
C VAL A 11 15.82 -35.27 29.09
N ILE A 12 15.02 -36.32 28.97
CA ILE A 12 14.06 -36.47 27.87
C ILE A 12 12.99 -35.36 27.91
N ILE A 13 12.49 -35.03 29.10
CA ILE A 13 11.50 -33.94 29.27
C ILE A 13 12.10 -32.59 28.89
N LEU A 14 13.33 -32.29 29.32
CA LEU A 14 14.03 -31.06 28.95
C LEU A 14 14.26 -30.97 27.44
N PHE A 15 14.65 -32.09 26.82
CA PHE A 15 14.86 -32.16 25.39
C PHE A 15 13.56 -31.93 24.61
N ALA A 16 12.46 -32.55 25.04
CA ALA A 16 11.15 -32.32 24.44
C ALA A 16 10.68 -30.88 24.60
N ALA A 17 10.87 -30.29 25.80
CA ALA A 17 10.54 -28.88 26.07
C ALA A 17 11.36 -27.92 25.17
N PHE A 18 12.64 -28.19 24.97
CA PHE A 18 13.50 -27.42 24.09
C PHE A 18 13.01 -27.42 22.63
N TRP A 19 12.66 -28.59 22.11
CA TRP A 19 12.16 -28.71 20.74
C TRP A 19 10.77 -28.08 20.55
N THR A 20 9.91 -28.09 21.57
CA THR A 20 8.61 -27.39 21.49
C THR A 20 8.79 -25.87 21.43
N VAL A 21 9.72 -25.32 22.20
CA VAL A 21 10.06 -23.89 22.18
C VAL A 21 10.59 -23.48 20.82
N ILE A 22 11.53 -24.26 20.26
CA ILE A 22 12.08 -23.98 18.92
C ILE A 22 10.98 -24.04 17.86
N GLY A 23 10.14 -25.06 17.88
CA GLY A 23 9.02 -25.18 16.94
C GLY A 23 8.08 -23.98 17.01
N TYR A 24 7.80 -23.49 18.21
CA TYR A 24 6.96 -22.31 18.41
C TYR A 24 7.63 -21.03 17.87
N LEU A 25 8.93 -20.85 18.11
CA LEU A 25 9.68 -19.71 17.56
C LEU A 25 9.72 -19.71 16.03
N VAL A 26 9.94 -20.89 15.42
CA VAL A 26 9.90 -21.04 13.95
C VAL A 26 8.51 -20.72 13.42
N TYR A 27 7.44 -21.18 14.09
CA TYR A 27 6.07 -20.85 13.72
C TYR A 27 5.80 -19.34 13.75
N LEU A 28 6.25 -18.64 14.81
CA LEU A 28 6.12 -17.18 14.91
C LEU A 28 6.89 -16.46 13.81
N LEU A 29 8.10 -16.94 13.48
CA LEU A 29 8.92 -16.39 12.40
C LEU A 29 8.23 -16.54 11.04
N ILE A 30 7.69 -17.72 10.74
CA ILE A 30 6.96 -17.98 9.49
C ILE A 30 5.71 -17.10 9.41
N LYS A 31 4.98 -16.93 10.52
CA LYS A 31 3.80 -16.07 10.60
C LYS A 31 4.15 -14.60 10.33
N ALA A 32 5.24 -14.11 10.91
CA ALA A 32 5.73 -12.75 10.69
C ALA A 32 6.19 -12.53 9.23
N LEU A 33 6.93 -13.49 8.66
CA LEU A 33 7.36 -13.46 7.27
C LEU A 33 6.18 -13.49 6.28
N LYS A 34 5.18 -14.33 6.51
CA LYS A 34 3.96 -14.37 5.69
C LYS A 34 3.21 -13.03 5.71
N LYS A 35 3.14 -12.37 6.87
CA LYS A 35 2.53 -11.04 6.99
C LYS A 35 3.32 -10.00 6.19
N TYR A 36 4.64 -10.04 6.25
CA TYR A 36 5.52 -9.12 5.52
C TYR A 36 5.44 -9.31 4.00
N ILE A 37 5.51 -10.56 3.53
CA ILE A 37 5.43 -10.90 2.09
C ILE A 37 4.06 -10.55 1.50
N ARG A 38 2.98 -10.71 2.26
CA ARG A 38 1.61 -10.41 1.79
C ARG A 38 1.35 -8.90 1.64
N SER A 39 2.07 -8.06 2.36
CA SER A 39 1.90 -6.61 2.30
C SER A 39 2.62 -5.94 1.12
N GLU A 40 3.67 -6.56 0.57
CA GLU A 40 4.43 -5.99 -0.55
C GLU A 40 3.67 -5.92 -1.88
N PRO A 41 2.99 -6.97 -2.36
CA PRO A 41 2.28 -6.91 -3.64
C PRO A 41 1.16 -5.86 -3.62
N VAL A 42 0.37 -5.80 -2.56
CA VAL A 42 -0.70 -4.80 -2.40
C VAL A 42 -0.13 -3.37 -2.40
N ARG A 43 1.04 -3.17 -1.79
CA ARG A 43 1.71 -1.87 -1.78
C ARG A 43 2.22 -1.48 -3.17
N ARG A 44 2.74 -2.43 -3.94
CA ARG A 44 3.21 -2.20 -5.33
C ARG A 44 2.06 -1.88 -6.26
N GLU A 45 0.97 -2.62 -6.22
CA GLU A 45 -0.25 -2.35 -7.00
C GLU A 45 -0.83 -0.99 -6.67
N LYS A 46 -0.92 -0.63 -5.39
CA LYS A 46 -1.41 0.67 -4.95
C LYS A 46 -0.52 1.82 -5.43
N SER A 47 0.80 1.64 -5.43
CA SER A 47 1.75 2.63 -5.94
C SER A 47 1.69 2.78 -7.47
N ALA A 48 1.50 1.69 -8.19
CA ALA A 48 1.33 1.71 -9.64
C ALA A 48 0.03 2.43 -10.03
N SER A 49 -1.08 2.11 -9.36
CA SER A 49 -2.38 2.79 -9.58
C SER A 49 -2.31 4.28 -9.26
N ALA A 50 -1.62 4.68 -8.21
CA ALA A 50 -1.45 6.10 -7.85
C ALA A 50 -0.64 6.87 -8.90
N ARG A 51 0.39 6.24 -9.49
CA ARG A 51 1.17 6.84 -10.57
C ARG A 51 0.34 7.00 -11.84
N SER A 52 -0.40 5.98 -12.23
CA SER A 52 -1.28 6.01 -13.39
C SER A 52 -2.35 7.11 -13.26
N LEU A 53 -3.00 7.24 -12.11
CA LEU A 53 -3.93 8.35 -11.86
C LEU A 53 -3.24 9.71 -11.97
N GLY A 54 -2.06 9.86 -11.37
CA GLY A 54 -1.31 11.11 -11.41
C GLY A 54 -0.96 11.52 -12.84
N GLU A 55 -0.56 10.58 -13.68
CA GLU A 55 -0.24 10.82 -15.10
C GLU A 55 -1.48 11.25 -15.89
N VAL A 56 -2.62 10.60 -15.67
CA VAL A 56 -3.92 10.98 -16.28
C VAL A 56 -4.33 12.40 -15.85
N LEU A 57 -4.24 12.72 -14.56
CA LEU A 57 -4.55 14.05 -14.04
C LEU A 57 -3.67 15.13 -14.66
N LYS A 58 -2.35 14.89 -14.73
CA LYS A 58 -1.39 15.80 -15.35
C LYS A 58 -1.65 15.99 -16.84
N LYS A 59 -1.97 14.91 -17.56
CA LYS A 59 -2.32 14.94 -18.98
C LYS A 59 -3.51 15.87 -19.23
N HIS A 60 -4.64 15.64 -18.55
CA HIS A 60 -5.85 16.48 -18.72
C HIS A 60 -5.62 17.92 -18.32
N ARG A 61 -4.88 18.18 -17.24
CA ARG A 61 -4.51 19.54 -16.85
C ARG A 61 -3.73 20.27 -17.96
N THR A 62 -2.74 19.61 -18.54
CA THR A 62 -1.89 20.20 -19.59
C THR A 62 -2.65 20.39 -20.91
N GLU A 63 -3.53 19.46 -21.27
CA GLU A 63 -4.43 19.58 -22.43
C GLU A 63 -5.39 20.76 -22.27
N CYS A 64 -5.88 21.00 -21.05
CA CYS A 64 -6.70 22.19 -20.73
C CYS A 64 -5.85 23.46 -20.57
N LYS A 65 -4.52 23.40 -20.75
CA LYS A 65 -3.57 24.54 -20.59
C LYS A 65 -3.65 25.22 -19.22
N MET A 66 -3.93 24.44 -18.18
CA MET A 66 -4.01 24.90 -16.79
C MET A 66 -2.69 24.70 -16.06
N THR A 67 -2.37 25.60 -15.12
CA THR A 67 -1.25 25.43 -14.17
C THR A 67 -1.71 24.67 -12.93
N GLN A 68 -0.76 24.10 -12.17
CA GLN A 68 -1.07 23.47 -10.88
C GLN A 68 -1.67 24.46 -9.89
N GLU A 69 -1.23 25.71 -9.91
CA GLU A 69 -1.77 26.80 -9.09
C GLU A 69 -3.24 27.07 -9.43
N PHE A 70 -3.55 27.20 -10.71
CA PHE A 70 -4.91 27.44 -11.16
C PHE A 70 -5.86 26.31 -10.73
N VAL A 71 -5.46 25.05 -10.94
CA VAL A 71 -6.25 23.88 -10.52
C VAL A 71 -6.45 23.86 -9.00
N ALA A 72 -5.39 24.14 -8.23
CA ALA A 72 -5.45 24.17 -6.77
C ALA A 72 -6.44 25.24 -6.28
N GLU A 73 -6.39 26.43 -6.85
CA GLU A 73 -7.31 27.53 -6.52
C GLU A 73 -8.76 27.18 -6.91
N ALA A 74 -8.95 26.62 -8.09
CA ALA A 74 -10.28 26.27 -8.61
C ALA A 74 -11.02 25.24 -7.77
N ILE A 75 -10.30 24.27 -7.17
CA ILE A 75 -10.89 23.20 -6.33
C ILE A 75 -10.68 23.41 -4.83
N GLY A 76 -10.04 24.51 -4.42
CA GLY A 76 -9.87 24.87 -3.01
C GLY A 76 -8.85 24.04 -2.23
N VAL A 77 -7.74 23.67 -2.86
CA VAL A 77 -6.64 22.91 -2.22
C VAL A 77 -5.30 23.64 -2.39
N SER A 78 -4.24 23.14 -1.77
CA SER A 78 -2.90 23.67 -1.98
C SER A 78 -2.27 23.20 -3.30
N ARG A 79 -1.39 24.01 -3.90
CA ARG A 79 -0.60 23.59 -5.06
C ARG A 79 0.21 22.31 -4.77
N GLN A 80 0.76 22.19 -3.56
CA GLN A 80 1.50 20.99 -3.15
C GLN A 80 0.64 19.73 -3.18
N ALA A 81 -0.66 19.81 -2.85
CA ALA A 81 -1.58 18.68 -2.96
C ALA A 81 -1.72 18.24 -4.41
N VAL A 82 -1.97 19.17 -5.34
CA VAL A 82 -2.05 18.87 -6.78
C VAL A 82 -0.76 18.25 -7.30
N SER A 83 0.39 18.82 -6.92
CA SER A 83 1.70 18.27 -7.30
C SER A 83 1.94 16.85 -6.78
N LYS A 84 1.54 16.55 -5.54
CA LYS A 84 1.65 15.20 -4.97
C LYS A 84 0.73 14.19 -5.67
N TRP A 85 -0.46 14.60 -6.07
CA TRP A 85 -1.38 13.73 -6.82
C TRP A 85 -0.83 13.42 -8.21
N GLU A 86 -0.34 14.39 -8.94
CA GLU A 86 0.25 14.21 -10.27
C GLU A 86 1.54 13.37 -10.25
N SER A 87 2.32 13.43 -9.17
CA SER A 87 3.53 12.62 -9.01
C SER A 87 3.27 11.21 -8.45
N GLY A 88 2.03 10.90 -8.06
CA GLY A 88 1.68 9.65 -7.42
C GLY A 88 2.16 9.52 -5.97
N ALA A 89 2.61 10.61 -5.34
CA ALA A 89 3.04 10.63 -3.95
C ALA A 89 1.86 10.50 -2.96
N SER A 90 0.68 10.95 -3.37
CA SER A 90 -0.59 10.76 -2.65
C SER A 90 -1.75 10.75 -3.62
N ASP A 91 -2.90 10.25 -3.18
CA ASP A 91 -4.14 10.24 -3.97
C ASP A 91 -5.05 11.39 -3.55
N PRO A 92 -5.82 11.98 -4.48
CA PRO A 92 -6.90 12.88 -4.12
C PRO A 92 -8.01 12.12 -3.38
N SER A 93 -8.72 12.81 -2.49
CA SER A 93 -9.98 12.28 -1.95
C SER A 93 -11.01 12.11 -3.06
N THR A 94 -12.03 11.29 -2.85
CA THR A 94 -13.12 11.11 -3.82
C THR A 94 -13.77 12.44 -4.20
N THR A 95 -13.98 13.33 -3.24
CA THR A 95 -14.53 14.66 -3.48
C THR A 95 -13.63 15.50 -4.39
N ASN A 96 -12.32 15.48 -4.15
CA ASN A 96 -11.35 16.20 -4.97
C ASN A 96 -11.22 15.58 -6.37
N LEU A 97 -11.32 14.26 -6.48
CA LEU A 97 -11.30 13.57 -7.78
C LEU A 97 -12.49 13.98 -8.64
N ILE A 98 -13.69 14.05 -8.06
CA ILE A 98 -14.90 14.54 -8.75
C ILE A 98 -14.74 16.00 -9.17
N ALA A 99 -14.20 16.85 -8.29
CA ALA A 99 -13.96 18.25 -8.60
C ALA A 99 -12.94 18.43 -9.75
N LEU A 100 -11.86 17.65 -9.76
CA LEU A 100 -10.88 17.62 -10.84
C LEU A 100 -11.49 17.16 -12.16
N ALA A 101 -12.29 16.09 -12.16
CA ALA A 101 -12.96 15.60 -13.34
C ALA A 101 -13.88 16.70 -13.93
N ASN A 102 -14.72 17.31 -13.10
CA ASN A 102 -15.59 18.40 -13.50
C ASN A 102 -14.83 19.59 -14.08
N LEU A 103 -13.69 19.95 -13.46
CA LEU A 103 -12.84 21.04 -13.94
C LEU A 103 -12.26 20.76 -15.33
N TYR A 104 -11.93 19.48 -15.61
CA TYR A 104 -11.39 19.04 -16.91
C TYR A 104 -12.50 18.70 -17.92
N GLY A 105 -13.79 18.83 -17.56
CA GLY A 105 -14.91 18.52 -18.44
C GLY A 105 -15.19 17.04 -18.60
N LEU A 106 -14.82 16.23 -17.62
CA LEU A 106 -14.94 14.77 -17.59
C LEU A 106 -15.79 14.33 -16.39
N THR A 107 -16.15 13.04 -16.39
CA THR A 107 -16.66 12.36 -15.20
C THR A 107 -15.51 11.67 -14.45
N ALA A 108 -15.69 11.42 -13.15
CA ALA A 108 -14.71 10.65 -12.38
C ALA A 108 -14.52 9.23 -12.95
N ASP A 109 -15.57 8.61 -13.48
CA ASP A 109 -15.51 7.29 -14.11
C ASP A 109 -14.62 7.30 -15.37
N GLU A 110 -14.71 8.33 -16.20
CA GLU A 110 -13.84 8.49 -17.38
C GLU A 110 -12.38 8.60 -16.98
N LEU A 111 -12.05 9.40 -15.95
CA LEU A 111 -10.68 9.48 -15.41
C LEU A 111 -10.17 8.12 -14.92
N LEU A 112 -11.02 7.36 -14.23
CA LEU A 112 -10.64 6.04 -13.69
C LEU A 112 -10.53 4.97 -14.79
N GLN A 113 -11.32 5.06 -15.86
CA GLN A 113 -11.22 4.15 -16.99
C GLN A 113 -9.93 4.36 -17.79
N GLU A 114 -9.46 5.59 -17.95
CA GLU A 114 -8.19 5.87 -18.63
C GLU A 114 -7.00 5.24 -17.90
N MET A 115 -7.02 5.19 -16.55
CA MET A 115 -5.98 4.51 -15.77
C MET A 115 -5.85 3.00 -16.07
N GLN A 116 -6.93 2.36 -16.52
CA GLN A 116 -6.96 0.91 -16.77
C GLN A 116 -6.52 0.55 -18.20
N GLN A 117 -6.43 1.52 -19.07
CA GLN A 117 -6.13 1.32 -20.50
C GLN A 117 -4.64 1.49 -20.86
N GLU A 118 -3.83 2.00 -19.92
CA GLU A 118 -2.38 2.12 -20.04
C GLU A 118 -1.65 0.95 -19.32
#